data_b0f1dd0105cd7f66fbe5d7d8fddec6f6
#
_entry.id   b0f1dd0105cd7f66fbe5d7d8fddec6f6
#
_cell.length_a   1.000
_cell.length_b   1.000
_cell.length_c   1.000
_cell.angle_alpha   90.00
_cell.angle_beta   90.00
_cell.angle_gamma   90.00
#
_symmetry.space_group_name_H-M   'P 1'
#
loop_
_entity.id
_entity.type
_entity.pdbx_description
1 polymer ?
#
loop_
_entity_poly.entity_id
_entity_poly.type
_entity_poly.pdbx_seq_one_letter_code
_entity_poly.pdbx_strand_id
1 'polypeptide(L)'
;GTGSNLEINNGIDLSGEGGLVWVKRRNGGDSHWLVDTERGLNKSLRSNSTNAENTGSQQIVSFDSDGFTLGNRNEGQNYNGLPFASWTFRKAEKFFDVVTYSGNGASSQTISHNLGTTVGMLVVKRTDADGEGWEVYHRGVTFNAGNRLRLNLTNALATGSGAFSSAPTSTEFYVGPDSATNASGGTYVAYLFASVAGVSKVGS
;
A
#
# COMPACT_ATOMS: atom_id res chain seq x y z
N GLY A 1 -19.18 -9.66 -8.04
CA GLY A 1 -18.98 -10.62 -6.96
C GLY A 1 -19.96 -11.78 -7.01
N THR A 2 -19.61 -12.87 -6.44
CA THR A 2 -20.40 -14.11 -6.44
C THR A 2 -20.84 -14.53 -5.03
N GLY A 3 -20.25 -13.99 -3.99
CA GLY A 3 -20.43 -14.45 -2.60
C GLY A 3 -19.81 -15.84 -2.32
N SER A 4 -19.13 -16.43 -3.30
CA SER A 4 -18.39 -17.68 -3.23
C SER A 4 -16.95 -17.42 -3.69
N ASN A 5 -16.04 -18.37 -3.50
CA ASN A 5 -14.68 -18.23 -4.04
C ASN A 5 -14.75 -17.87 -5.53
N LEU A 6 -14.04 -16.82 -5.91
CA LEU A 6 -14.03 -16.29 -7.25
C LEU A 6 -12.59 -16.02 -7.71
N GLU A 7 -12.14 -16.80 -8.64
CA GLU A 7 -10.85 -16.62 -9.30
C GLU A 7 -10.90 -15.43 -10.28
N ILE A 8 -9.90 -14.58 -10.22
CA ILE A 8 -9.73 -13.40 -11.08
C ILE A 8 -8.42 -13.57 -11.86
N ASN A 9 -8.55 -13.99 -13.11
CA ASN A 9 -7.43 -14.21 -14.02
C ASN A 9 -7.17 -12.91 -14.79
N ASN A 10 -6.11 -12.22 -14.47
CA ASN A 10 -5.71 -10.95 -15.07
C ASN A 10 -4.32 -11.00 -15.72
N GLY A 11 -3.70 -12.17 -15.77
CA GLY A 11 -2.39 -12.40 -16.36
C GLY A 11 -1.21 -11.88 -15.53
N ILE A 12 -1.42 -11.60 -14.24
CA ILE A 12 -0.38 -11.04 -13.35
C ILE A 12 0.03 -12.11 -12.33
N ASP A 13 1.28 -12.55 -12.39
CA ASP A 13 1.84 -13.49 -11.44
C ASP A 13 2.09 -12.81 -10.07
N LEU A 14 1.24 -13.10 -9.11
CA LEU A 14 1.40 -12.66 -7.73
C LEU A 14 2.04 -13.72 -6.84
N SER A 15 1.91 -15.00 -7.20
CA SER A 15 2.48 -16.10 -6.42
C SER A 15 3.99 -16.21 -6.57
N GLY A 16 4.52 -15.93 -7.78
CA GLY A 16 5.96 -15.97 -8.07
C GLY A 16 6.69 -14.65 -7.80
N GLU A 17 6.09 -13.55 -8.21
CA GLU A 17 6.72 -12.22 -8.18
C GLU A 17 6.29 -11.36 -6.98
N GLY A 18 5.13 -11.63 -6.43
CA GLY A 18 4.52 -10.82 -5.38
C GLY A 18 3.87 -9.54 -5.89
N GLY A 19 3.17 -8.84 -4.98
CA GLY A 19 2.51 -7.59 -5.34
C GLY A 19 1.39 -7.17 -4.42
N LEU A 20 0.55 -6.28 -4.93
CA LEU A 20 -0.60 -5.68 -4.25
C LEU A 20 -1.88 -5.89 -5.07
N VAL A 21 -2.95 -6.29 -4.40
CA VAL A 21 -4.30 -6.27 -4.92
C VAL A 21 -5.11 -5.21 -4.18
N TRP A 22 -5.68 -4.26 -4.94
CA TRP A 22 -6.55 -3.21 -4.45
C TRP A 22 -7.94 -3.40 -5.03
N VAL A 23 -8.95 -3.65 -4.20
CA VAL A 23 -10.32 -3.94 -4.63
C VAL A 23 -11.29 -2.87 -4.14
N LYS A 24 -12.25 -2.49 -4.98
CA LYS A 24 -13.30 -1.52 -4.66
C LYS A 24 -14.64 -1.90 -5.30
N ARG A 25 -15.71 -1.87 -4.51
CA ARG A 25 -17.07 -1.92 -5.04
C ARG A 25 -17.38 -0.65 -5.83
N ARG A 26 -17.94 -0.81 -7.04
CA ARG A 26 -18.17 0.30 -7.98
C ARG A 26 -19.44 1.11 -7.69
N ASN A 27 -20.47 0.48 -7.13
CA ASN A 27 -21.81 1.06 -6.94
C ASN A 27 -22.21 1.22 -5.45
N GLY A 28 -21.26 1.37 -4.54
CA GLY A 28 -21.54 1.53 -3.12
C GLY A 28 -20.43 2.23 -2.34
N GLY A 29 -20.75 2.62 -1.12
CA GLY A 29 -19.86 3.34 -0.21
C GLY A 29 -18.84 2.46 0.54
N ASP A 30 -18.72 1.17 0.15
CA ASP A 30 -17.76 0.25 0.81
C ASP A 30 -16.32 0.77 0.71
N SER A 31 -15.52 0.40 1.69
CA SER A 31 -14.11 0.78 1.75
C SER A 31 -13.31 0.23 0.57
N HIS A 32 -12.20 0.88 0.29
CA HIS A 32 -11.14 0.36 -0.57
C HIS A 32 -10.29 -0.63 0.21
N TRP A 33 -10.08 -1.82 -0.33
CA TRP A 33 -9.36 -2.89 0.35
C TRP A 33 -8.03 -3.18 -0.33
N LEU A 34 -6.98 -3.25 0.46
CA LEU A 34 -5.61 -3.53 0.02
C LEU A 34 -5.08 -4.78 0.72
N VAL A 35 -4.68 -5.77 -0.06
CA VAL A 35 -4.02 -6.99 0.40
C VAL A 35 -2.76 -7.19 -0.44
N ASP A 36 -1.64 -7.43 0.19
CA ASP A 36 -0.35 -7.61 -0.48
C ASP A 36 0.38 -8.87 -0.03
N THR A 37 1.32 -9.31 -0.82
CA THR A 37 2.06 -10.55 -0.59
C THR A 37 3.05 -10.48 0.56
N GLU A 38 3.54 -9.28 0.92
CA GLU A 38 4.51 -9.11 2.02
C GLU A 38 3.86 -9.26 3.38
N ARG A 39 2.64 -8.77 3.56
CA ARG A 39 1.86 -9.00 4.78
C ARG A 39 1.17 -10.36 4.77
N GLY A 40 0.88 -10.88 3.59
CA GLY A 40 0.24 -12.17 3.37
C GLY A 40 -1.29 -12.13 3.34
N LEU A 41 -1.87 -13.31 3.16
CA LEU A 41 -3.31 -13.53 3.13
C LEU A 41 -3.98 -13.19 4.47
N ASN A 42 -5.27 -12.87 4.42
CA ASN A 42 -6.10 -12.53 5.59
C ASN A 42 -5.68 -11.25 6.33
N LYS A 43 -4.82 -10.45 5.73
CA LYS A 43 -4.36 -9.18 6.24
C LYS A 43 -4.74 -8.06 5.28
N SER A 44 -5.71 -7.25 5.66
CA SER A 44 -6.22 -6.20 4.80
C SER A 44 -6.18 -4.82 5.44
N LEU A 45 -5.88 -3.82 4.62
CA LEU A 45 -5.95 -2.40 4.97
C LEU A 45 -7.04 -1.72 4.16
N ARG A 46 -7.51 -0.57 4.65
CA ARG A 46 -8.48 0.28 3.95
C ARG A 46 -7.85 1.64 3.65
N SER A 47 -7.65 1.97 2.37
CA SER A 47 -6.97 3.22 1.99
C SER A 47 -7.75 4.49 2.35
N ASN A 48 -9.02 4.37 2.65
CA ASN A 48 -9.90 5.46 3.10
C ASN A 48 -10.12 5.50 4.62
N SER A 49 -9.31 4.78 5.40
CA SER A 49 -9.47 4.67 6.87
C SER A 49 -8.13 4.78 7.58
N THR A 50 -8.18 5.23 8.84
CA THR A 50 -7.03 5.25 9.76
C THR A 50 -6.89 3.96 10.57
N ASN A 51 -7.79 2.98 10.41
CA ASN A 51 -7.76 1.74 11.16
C ASN A 51 -6.48 0.93 10.91
N ALA A 52 -6.12 0.16 11.92
CA ALA A 52 -5.11 -0.88 11.83
C ALA A 52 -5.48 -1.96 10.80
N GLU A 53 -4.56 -2.86 10.58
CA GLU A 53 -4.75 -4.03 9.73
C GLU A 53 -5.89 -4.90 10.27
N ASN A 54 -6.81 -5.26 9.40
CA ASN A 54 -7.84 -6.24 9.72
C ASN A 54 -7.29 -7.65 9.46
N THR A 55 -7.24 -8.47 10.50
CA THR A 55 -6.80 -9.87 10.44
C THR A 55 -7.99 -10.82 10.42
N GLY A 56 -7.84 -11.98 9.75
CA GLY A 56 -8.89 -13.01 9.69
C GLY A 56 -10.01 -12.73 8.69
N SER A 57 -9.87 -11.74 7.83
CA SER A 57 -10.80 -11.51 6.74
C SER A 57 -10.43 -12.38 5.54
N GLN A 58 -11.19 -13.39 5.22
CA GLN A 58 -11.02 -14.23 4.02
C GLN A 58 -11.39 -13.46 2.73
N GLN A 59 -10.73 -12.34 2.49
CA GLN A 59 -11.03 -11.47 1.35
C GLN A 59 -10.30 -11.93 0.10
N ILE A 60 -8.98 -12.14 0.22
CA ILE A 60 -8.17 -12.81 -0.77
C ILE A 60 -7.65 -14.08 -0.11
N VAL A 61 -7.91 -15.22 -0.73
CA VAL A 61 -7.59 -16.55 -0.19
C VAL A 61 -6.41 -17.19 -0.89
N SER A 62 -6.04 -16.70 -2.08
CA SER A 62 -4.78 -17.05 -2.74
C SER A 62 -4.28 -15.93 -3.64
N PHE A 63 -2.96 -15.85 -3.77
CA PHE A 63 -2.25 -15.15 -4.82
C PHE A 63 -1.83 -16.21 -5.85
N ASP A 64 -2.21 -16.01 -7.11
CA ASP A 64 -2.11 -17.02 -8.14
C ASP A 64 -1.06 -16.61 -9.19
N SER A 65 -0.63 -17.53 -10.04
CA SER A 65 0.37 -17.26 -11.09
C SER A 65 -0.16 -16.42 -12.26
N ASP A 66 -1.49 -16.21 -12.29
CA ASP A 66 -2.16 -15.42 -13.32
C ASP A 66 -3.22 -14.47 -12.73
N GLY A 67 -3.18 -14.24 -11.41
CA GLY A 67 -4.14 -13.37 -10.73
C GLY A 67 -4.25 -13.60 -9.24
N PHE A 68 -5.48 -13.69 -8.76
CA PHE A 68 -5.80 -13.91 -7.34
C PHE A 68 -7.20 -14.49 -7.17
N THR A 69 -7.45 -15.16 -6.04
CA THR A 69 -8.76 -15.68 -5.70
C THR A 69 -9.41 -14.90 -4.56
N LEU A 70 -10.59 -14.35 -4.80
CA LEU A 70 -11.45 -13.77 -3.77
C LEU A 70 -12.11 -14.87 -2.95
N GLY A 71 -12.18 -14.70 -1.63
CA GLY A 71 -12.83 -15.63 -0.72
C GLY A 71 -14.35 -15.58 -0.79
N ASN A 72 -14.97 -16.55 -0.08
CA ASN A 72 -16.42 -16.73 -0.03
C ASN A 72 -17.15 -15.76 0.91
N ARG A 73 -16.49 -14.73 1.38
CA ARG A 73 -17.11 -13.72 2.24
C ARG A 73 -18.07 -12.85 1.44
N ASN A 74 -19.34 -12.96 1.75
CA ASN A 74 -20.37 -12.07 1.19
C ASN A 74 -20.32 -10.69 1.87
N GLU A 75 -19.10 -10.11 1.96
CA GLU A 75 -18.81 -8.81 2.55
C GLU A 75 -17.66 -8.11 1.80
N GLY A 76 -17.74 -6.81 1.72
CA GLY A 76 -16.64 -5.93 1.31
C GLY A 76 -16.17 -6.11 -0.14
N GLN A 77 -15.63 -7.28 -0.53
CA GLN A 77 -14.95 -7.45 -1.81
C GLN A 77 -15.62 -8.44 -2.77
N ASN A 78 -16.59 -9.22 -2.31
CA ASN A 78 -17.18 -10.28 -3.14
C ASN A 78 -18.67 -10.48 -2.91
N TYR A 79 -19.43 -9.44 -2.61
CA TYR A 79 -20.90 -9.53 -2.50
C TYR A 79 -21.53 -10.08 -3.77
N ASN A 80 -22.41 -11.07 -3.60
CA ASN A 80 -23.14 -11.67 -4.71
C ASN A 80 -23.91 -10.61 -5.50
N GLY A 81 -23.78 -10.64 -6.83
CA GLY A 81 -24.48 -9.77 -7.76
C GLY A 81 -23.97 -8.32 -7.80
N LEU A 82 -22.93 -7.94 -7.02
CA LEU A 82 -22.43 -6.58 -7.01
C LEU A 82 -21.18 -6.41 -7.89
N PRO A 83 -21.02 -5.24 -8.54
CA PRO A 83 -19.89 -4.94 -9.40
C PRO A 83 -18.70 -4.43 -8.60
N PHE A 84 -17.51 -4.95 -8.92
CA PHE A 84 -16.24 -4.54 -8.35
C PHE A 84 -15.24 -4.13 -9.44
N ALA A 85 -14.24 -3.39 -9.06
CA ALA A 85 -13.01 -3.16 -9.80
C ALA A 85 -11.82 -3.57 -8.92
N SER A 86 -10.77 -4.08 -9.55
CA SER A 86 -9.49 -4.34 -8.91
C SER A 86 -8.35 -3.72 -9.70
N TRP A 87 -7.34 -3.29 -8.98
CA TRP A 87 -6.04 -2.90 -9.51
C TRP A 87 -5.00 -3.84 -8.91
N THR A 88 -4.20 -4.44 -9.77
CA THR A 88 -3.15 -5.37 -9.36
C THR A 88 -1.80 -4.79 -9.76
N PHE A 89 -0.91 -4.64 -8.79
CA PHE A 89 0.45 -4.14 -8.98
C PHE A 89 1.42 -5.27 -8.66
N ARG A 90 2.05 -5.84 -9.68
CA ARG A 90 3.11 -6.85 -9.52
C ARG A 90 4.40 -6.16 -9.08
N LYS A 91 5.13 -6.74 -8.14
CA LYS A 91 6.50 -6.30 -7.84
C LYS A 91 7.34 -6.45 -9.11
N ALA A 92 8.00 -5.40 -9.48
CA ALA A 92 8.90 -5.38 -10.61
C ALA A 92 9.88 -4.21 -10.48
N GLU A 93 11.13 -4.48 -10.78
CA GLU A 93 12.19 -3.47 -10.80
C GLU A 93 11.76 -2.27 -11.65
N LYS A 94 12.04 -1.07 -11.16
CA LYS A 94 11.70 0.24 -11.76
C LYS A 94 10.19 0.56 -11.85
N PHE A 95 9.31 -0.30 -11.37
CA PHE A 95 7.86 -0.10 -11.46
C PHE A 95 7.19 -0.01 -10.08
N PHE A 96 7.17 -1.12 -9.34
CA PHE A 96 6.47 -1.24 -8.07
C PHE A 96 7.22 -2.16 -7.11
N ASP A 97 7.30 -1.75 -5.84
CA ASP A 97 7.76 -2.60 -4.75
C ASP A 97 6.86 -2.44 -3.52
N VAL A 98 6.81 -3.44 -2.68
CA VAL A 98 6.14 -3.42 -1.38
C VAL A 98 7.09 -3.97 -0.33
N VAL A 99 7.20 -3.25 0.80
CA VAL A 99 8.13 -3.57 1.88
C VAL A 99 7.41 -3.46 3.21
N THR A 100 7.65 -4.40 4.12
CA THR A 100 7.24 -4.30 5.53
C THR A 100 8.45 -3.99 6.41
N TYR A 101 8.25 -3.22 7.48
CA TYR A 101 9.31 -2.91 8.43
C TYR A 101 8.76 -2.65 9.84
N SER A 102 9.64 -2.71 10.83
CA SER A 102 9.35 -2.29 12.20
C SER A 102 9.98 -0.93 12.47
N GLY A 103 9.22 -0.03 13.07
CA GLY A 103 9.70 1.27 13.50
C GLY A 103 10.63 1.17 14.69
N ASN A 104 11.59 2.07 14.78
CA ASN A 104 12.56 2.15 15.87
C ASN A 104 12.46 3.43 16.71
N GLY A 105 11.59 4.37 16.32
CA GLY A 105 11.40 5.65 17.02
C GLY A 105 12.54 6.65 16.86
N ALA A 106 13.55 6.34 16.05
CA ALA A 106 14.68 7.25 15.83
C ALA A 106 14.27 8.47 14.98
N SER A 107 15.06 9.54 15.07
CA SER A 107 14.87 10.75 14.26
C SER A 107 15.01 10.49 12.76
N SER A 108 15.68 9.42 12.38
CA SER A 108 15.75 8.88 11.02
C SER A 108 16.00 7.39 11.07
N GLN A 109 15.22 6.62 10.31
CA GLN A 109 15.43 5.20 10.07
C GLN A 109 15.51 4.95 8.57
N THR A 110 16.51 4.21 8.15
CA THR A 110 16.72 3.78 6.76
C THR A 110 16.03 2.45 6.52
N ILE A 111 15.24 2.36 5.45
CA ILE A 111 14.55 1.15 5.02
C ILE A 111 14.98 0.83 3.58
N SER A 112 15.52 -0.36 3.37
CA SER A 112 15.93 -0.83 2.03
C SER A 112 14.73 -1.29 1.20
N HIS A 113 14.84 -1.15 -0.12
CA HIS A 113 13.85 -1.63 -1.09
C HIS A 113 14.52 -2.09 -2.39
N ASN A 114 13.80 -2.85 -3.22
CA ASN A 114 14.30 -3.44 -4.47
C ASN A 114 13.76 -2.76 -5.73
N LEU A 115 13.29 -1.52 -5.64
CA LEU A 115 12.73 -0.81 -6.79
C LEU A 115 13.78 -0.53 -7.89
N GLY A 116 15.07 -0.44 -7.54
CA GLY A 116 16.18 -0.27 -8.48
C GLY A 116 16.21 1.06 -9.25
N THR A 117 15.40 2.03 -8.83
CA THR A 117 15.33 3.39 -9.38
C THR A 117 14.76 4.36 -8.34
N THR A 118 14.96 5.65 -8.55
CA THR A 118 14.45 6.69 -7.65
C THR A 118 12.94 6.59 -7.48
N VAL A 119 12.49 6.54 -6.22
CA VAL A 119 11.08 6.46 -5.87
C VAL A 119 10.33 7.71 -6.35
N GLY A 120 9.27 7.52 -7.08
CA GLY A 120 8.38 8.61 -7.53
C GLY A 120 7.29 8.94 -6.52
N MET A 121 6.67 7.89 -5.96
CA MET A 121 5.68 7.99 -4.89
C MET A 121 5.89 6.86 -3.89
N LEU A 122 5.84 7.19 -2.62
CA LEU A 122 5.91 6.26 -1.51
C LEU A 122 4.68 6.46 -0.62
N VAL A 123 3.98 5.39 -0.33
CA VAL A 123 2.81 5.39 0.56
C VAL A 123 3.12 4.50 1.74
N VAL A 124 3.08 5.05 2.96
CA VAL A 124 3.35 4.31 4.21
C VAL A 124 2.08 4.24 5.05
N LYS A 125 1.82 3.06 5.61
CA LYS A 125 0.72 2.84 6.56
C LYS A 125 1.20 2.02 7.75
N ARG A 126 0.89 2.49 8.95
CA ARG A 126 1.02 1.73 10.19
C ARG A 126 -0.04 0.62 10.23
N THR A 127 0.36 -0.62 10.58
CA THR A 127 -0.50 -1.80 10.48
C THR A 127 -1.02 -2.28 11.83
N ASP A 128 -0.35 -1.94 12.94
CA ASP A 128 -0.63 -2.45 14.29
C ASP A 128 -1.49 -1.51 15.16
N ALA A 129 -1.77 -0.29 14.71
CA ALA A 129 -2.52 0.68 15.50
C ALA A 129 -3.56 1.46 14.69
N ASP A 130 -4.69 1.76 15.33
CA ASP A 130 -5.71 2.66 14.79
C ASP A 130 -5.30 4.14 14.93
N GLY A 131 -5.97 5.00 14.19
CA GLY A 131 -5.82 6.45 14.27
C GLY A 131 -4.73 7.02 13.38
N GLU A 132 -3.81 6.20 12.86
CA GLU A 132 -2.71 6.66 12.00
C GLU A 132 -3.14 6.80 10.54
N GLY A 133 -2.74 7.90 9.91
CA GLY A 133 -3.02 8.17 8.50
C GLY A 133 -2.22 7.31 7.53
N TRP A 134 -2.49 7.52 6.26
CA TRP A 134 -1.71 7.02 5.14
C TRP A 134 -0.76 8.14 4.69
N GLU A 135 0.50 8.05 5.04
CA GLU A 135 1.47 9.09 4.78
C GLU A 135 2.10 8.90 3.40
N VAL A 136 2.15 9.99 2.62
CA VAL A 136 2.60 9.92 1.23
C VAL A 136 3.75 10.90 0.99
N TYR A 137 4.86 10.37 0.47
CA TYR A 137 5.89 11.13 -0.22
C TYR A 137 5.59 11.12 -1.72
N HIS A 138 5.77 12.26 -2.39
CA HIS A 138 5.64 12.37 -3.83
C HIS A 138 6.74 13.27 -4.39
N ARG A 139 7.48 12.82 -5.40
CA ARG A 139 8.61 13.55 -5.98
C ARG A 139 8.25 14.89 -6.63
N GLY A 140 6.99 15.08 -7.04
CA GLY A 140 6.47 16.33 -7.59
C GLY A 140 6.25 17.41 -6.54
N VAL A 141 6.38 17.07 -5.26
CA VAL A 141 6.37 18.02 -4.14
C VAL A 141 7.80 18.29 -3.73
N THR A 142 8.21 19.56 -3.67
CA THR A 142 9.55 19.92 -3.18
C THR A 142 9.76 19.25 -1.81
N PHE A 143 10.78 18.40 -1.73
CA PHE A 143 11.09 17.74 -0.48
C PHE A 143 11.61 18.77 0.51
N ASN A 144 10.94 18.83 1.67
CA ASN A 144 11.44 19.45 2.87
C ASN A 144 11.15 18.45 4.00
N ALA A 145 12.10 18.23 4.90
CA ALA A 145 11.94 17.24 5.97
C ALA A 145 10.62 17.46 6.70
N GLY A 146 9.77 16.44 6.69
CA GLY A 146 8.44 16.50 7.25
C GLY A 146 7.30 16.91 6.29
N ASN A 147 7.57 17.22 5.03
CA ASN A 147 6.50 17.40 4.05
C ASN A 147 5.86 16.07 3.71
N ARG A 148 4.52 16.02 3.79
CA ARG A 148 3.74 14.84 3.45
C ARG A 148 2.38 15.18 2.87
N LEU A 149 1.87 14.32 2.03
CA LEU A 149 0.46 14.23 1.66
C LEU A 149 -0.21 13.10 2.45
N ARG A 150 -1.53 13.06 2.46
CA ARG A 150 -2.30 11.98 3.08
C ARG A 150 -3.26 11.37 2.07
N LEU A 151 -3.17 10.06 1.85
CA LEU A 151 -4.00 9.37 0.88
C LEU A 151 -5.48 9.33 1.31
N ASN A 152 -5.75 9.23 2.60
CA ASN A 152 -7.10 9.06 3.17
C ASN A 152 -7.80 10.36 3.55
N LEU A 153 -7.21 11.50 3.27
CA LEU A 153 -7.73 12.81 3.65
C LEU A 153 -7.67 13.81 2.50
N THR A 154 -8.46 14.87 2.60
CA THR A 154 -8.49 15.99 1.64
C THR A 154 -7.63 17.18 2.05
N ASN A 155 -6.79 17.01 3.08
CA ASN A 155 -5.91 18.07 3.57
C ASN A 155 -4.88 18.50 2.51
N ALA A 156 -4.53 19.77 2.52
CA ALA A 156 -3.39 20.29 1.79
C ALA A 156 -2.07 19.63 2.28
N LEU A 157 -0.99 19.87 1.56
CA LEU A 157 0.35 19.47 1.95
C LEU A 157 0.63 19.87 3.41
N ALA A 158 0.93 18.88 4.24
CA ALA A 158 1.39 19.10 5.61
C ALA A 158 2.91 19.32 5.63
N THR A 159 3.38 20.22 6.50
CA THR A 159 4.79 20.53 6.67
C THR A 159 5.23 20.24 8.10
N GLY A 160 6.52 19.93 8.32
CA GLY A 160 7.11 19.80 9.65
C GLY A 160 6.66 18.58 10.48
N SER A 161 6.08 17.58 9.84
CA SER A 161 5.51 16.42 10.55
C SER A 161 6.54 15.39 11.01
N GLY A 162 7.73 15.37 10.42
CA GLY A 162 8.72 14.33 10.70
C GLY A 162 8.38 12.95 10.11
N ALA A 163 7.40 12.83 9.22
CA ALA A 163 7.04 11.53 8.62
C ALA A 163 8.19 10.95 7.78
N PHE A 164 8.82 11.78 6.96
CA PHE A 164 9.97 11.41 6.15
C PHE A 164 11.16 12.30 6.50
N SER A 165 12.30 11.70 6.83
CA SER A 165 13.50 12.42 7.27
C SER A 165 14.42 12.82 6.12
N SER A 166 14.36 12.10 4.98
CA SER A 166 15.13 12.39 3.77
C SER A 166 14.36 11.93 2.52
N ALA A 167 14.73 12.49 1.36
CA ALA A 167 14.19 12.04 0.08
C ALA A 167 14.66 10.60 -0.21
N PRO A 168 13.79 9.72 -0.75
CA PRO A 168 14.18 8.37 -1.13
C PRO A 168 15.23 8.33 -2.25
N THR A 169 16.03 7.28 -2.24
CA THR A 169 17.02 6.96 -3.29
C THR A 169 16.50 5.87 -4.24
N SER A 170 17.40 5.22 -4.96
CA SER A 170 17.09 4.05 -5.80
C SER A 170 16.99 2.74 -5.03
N THR A 171 17.46 2.70 -3.78
CA THR A 171 17.56 1.48 -2.96
C THR A 171 17.05 1.64 -1.54
N GLU A 172 16.78 2.86 -1.11
CA GLU A 172 16.40 3.17 0.27
C GLU A 172 15.39 4.30 0.35
N PHE A 173 14.54 4.27 1.38
CA PHE A 173 13.76 5.41 1.84
C PHE A 173 13.97 5.64 3.33
N TYR A 174 13.61 6.84 3.79
CA TYR A 174 13.95 7.31 5.12
C TYR A 174 12.72 7.82 5.85
N VAL A 175 12.39 7.21 6.98
CA VAL A 175 11.27 7.63 7.84
C VAL A 175 11.80 8.40 9.05
N GLY A 176 11.07 9.41 9.48
CA GLY A 176 11.40 10.23 10.64
C GLY A 176 10.66 9.79 11.89
N PRO A 177 10.64 10.59 12.97
CA PRO A 177 10.13 10.20 14.28
C PRO A 177 8.59 10.21 14.41
N ASP A 178 7.85 10.44 13.34
CA ASP A 178 6.37 10.47 13.37
C ASP A 178 5.80 9.05 13.65
N SER A 179 4.82 8.94 14.54
CA SER A 179 4.19 7.66 14.90
C SER A 179 3.50 6.97 13.73
N ALA A 180 3.03 7.74 12.75
CA ALA A 180 2.41 7.18 11.54
C ALA A 180 3.41 6.46 10.61
N THR A 181 4.72 6.69 10.80
CA THR A 181 5.78 6.09 9.97
C THR A 181 6.86 5.37 10.75
N ASN A 182 7.11 5.68 12.06
CA ASN A 182 8.27 5.13 12.77
C ASN A 182 8.11 5.08 14.30
N ALA A 183 6.93 4.81 14.87
CA ALA A 183 6.82 4.53 16.30
C ALA A 183 7.68 3.33 16.69
N SER A 184 8.37 3.41 17.82
CA SER A 184 9.19 2.30 18.33
C SER A 184 8.36 1.03 18.53
N GLY A 185 8.77 -0.06 17.89
CA GLY A 185 8.05 -1.34 17.90
C GLY A 185 6.78 -1.40 17.05
N GLY A 186 6.37 -0.30 16.42
CA GLY A 186 5.23 -0.29 15.47
C GLY A 186 5.56 -1.06 14.20
N THR A 187 4.55 -1.65 13.55
CA THR A 187 4.71 -2.35 12.28
C THR A 187 4.09 -1.56 11.13
N TYR A 188 4.74 -1.61 9.97
CA TYR A 188 4.40 -0.78 8.81
C TYR A 188 4.46 -1.55 7.51
N VAL A 189 3.70 -1.06 6.52
CA VAL A 189 3.85 -1.41 5.12
C VAL A 189 4.13 -0.15 4.30
N ALA A 190 5.01 -0.26 3.33
CA ALA A 190 5.35 0.77 2.36
C ALA A 190 5.10 0.28 0.94
N TYR A 191 4.37 1.05 0.14
CA TYR A 191 4.15 0.82 -1.28
C TYR A 191 4.94 1.86 -2.07
N LEU A 192 5.84 1.40 -2.94
CA LEU A 192 6.76 2.23 -3.70
C LEU A 192 6.44 2.17 -5.19
N PHE A 193 6.32 3.33 -5.81
CA PHE A 193 6.02 3.46 -7.22
C PHE A 193 7.10 4.28 -7.93
N ALA A 194 7.46 3.86 -9.13
CA ALA A 194 8.38 4.60 -9.98
C ALA A 194 7.81 4.82 -11.38
N SER A 195 8.50 5.62 -12.18
CA SER A 195 8.15 5.84 -13.58
C SER A 195 8.97 4.90 -14.47
N VAL A 196 8.27 4.18 -15.34
CA VAL A 196 8.84 3.34 -16.39
C VAL A 196 8.30 3.80 -17.74
N ALA A 197 9.20 4.09 -18.67
CA ALA A 197 8.81 4.54 -20.01
C ALA A 197 7.85 3.53 -20.68
N GLY A 198 6.72 4.01 -21.15
CA GLY A 198 5.69 3.19 -21.79
C GLY A 198 4.81 2.34 -20.85
N VAL A 199 5.06 2.36 -19.52
CA VAL A 199 4.32 1.55 -18.53
C VAL A 199 3.66 2.43 -17.48
N SER A 200 4.44 3.25 -16.78
CA SER A 200 3.94 4.08 -15.68
C SER A 200 4.60 5.46 -15.65
N LYS A 201 3.86 6.43 -15.14
CA LYS A 201 4.38 7.77 -14.90
C LYS A 201 3.90 8.26 -13.53
N VAL A 202 4.86 8.57 -12.65
CA VAL A 202 4.61 9.33 -11.42
C VAL A 202 4.99 10.78 -11.71
N GLY A 203 4.03 11.67 -11.70
CA GLY A 203 4.24 13.07 -12.04
C GLY A 203 3.12 13.95 -11.50
N SER A 204 3.31 15.26 -11.58
CA SER A 204 2.32 16.30 -11.32
C SER A 204 1.75 16.80 -12.62
#